data_65168081344e0d9bae245ce0780daa47
#
_entry.id   65168081344e0d9bae245ce0780daa47
#
_cell.length_a   1.000
_cell.length_b   1.000
_cell.length_c   1.000
_cell.angle_alpha   90.00
_cell.angle_beta   90.00
_cell.angle_gamma   90.00
#
_symmetry.space_group_name_H-M   'P 1'
#
loop_
_entity.id
_entity.type
_entity.pdbx_description
1 polymer ?
#
loop_
_entity_poly.entity_id
_entity_poly.type
_entity_poly.pdbx_seq_one_letter_code
_entity_poly.pdbx_strand_id
1 'polypeptide(L)'
;LIDESSTTNLMNFTVLNTPLLEFYPSEFDSANVALNKEYKEKSFEIYKNLLKDRSEITTNAEIFDAAILSAYRTYVGAMKNELKQNLYNTLQNPTEENIAASKQMSEQFLDSLHLLKKRFVKAWDMESRSYYRNVFTERYDKIAKDVLDAGNKVFIQTTDNRQQTTVSLKTIFNDRPIYYTVDGSEPDKNSMVYTEPFAIERSCVVKAACYGD
;
A
#
# COMPACT_ATOMS: atom_id res chain seq x y z
N LEU A 1 12.62 -27.78 -2.83
CA LEU A 1 13.57 -27.36 -3.86
C LEU A 1 13.05 -26.08 -4.47
N ILE A 2 13.58 -24.97 -3.99
CA ILE A 2 13.34 -23.65 -4.60
C ILE A 2 14.26 -23.63 -5.81
N ASP A 3 13.68 -23.74 -6.99
CA ASP A 3 14.41 -23.57 -8.23
C ASP A 3 14.94 -22.12 -8.25
N GLU A 4 16.26 -21.97 -8.24
CA GLU A 4 16.94 -20.67 -8.28
C GLU A 4 16.64 -19.88 -9.57
N SER A 5 16.13 -20.54 -10.60
CA SER A 5 15.64 -19.92 -11.83
C SER A 5 14.19 -19.42 -11.70
N SER A 6 13.51 -19.73 -10.59
CA SER A 6 12.11 -19.37 -10.44
C SER A 6 11.97 -17.85 -10.31
N THR A 7 11.21 -17.31 -11.21
CA THR A 7 10.71 -15.93 -11.19
C THR A 7 10.10 -15.51 -9.84
N THR A 8 9.77 -16.49 -8.98
CA THR A 8 9.19 -16.30 -7.65
C THR A 8 10.14 -15.58 -6.67
N ASN A 9 11.44 -15.88 -6.69
CA ASN A 9 12.41 -15.16 -5.85
C ASN A 9 12.61 -13.71 -6.34
N LEU A 10 12.64 -13.53 -7.66
CA LEU A 10 12.76 -12.21 -8.28
C LEU A 10 11.48 -11.39 -8.03
N MET A 11 10.29 -12.01 -8.15
CA MET A 11 9.01 -11.35 -7.86
C MET A 11 8.90 -10.93 -6.40
N ASN A 12 9.26 -11.79 -5.44
CA ASN A 12 9.21 -11.44 -4.01
C ASN A 12 10.12 -10.27 -3.64
N PHE A 13 11.31 -10.21 -4.25
CA PHE A 13 12.26 -9.13 -3.99
C PHE A 13 11.87 -7.85 -4.72
N THR A 14 11.44 -7.94 -5.98
CA THR A 14 11.03 -6.77 -6.78
C THR A 14 9.70 -6.20 -6.31
N VAL A 15 8.70 -7.03 -6.00
CA VAL A 15 7.38 -6.56 -5.57
C VAL A 15 7.44 -5.71 -4.30
N LEU A 16 8.24 -6.10 -3.30
CA LEU A 16 8.40 -5.28 -2.10
C LEU A 16 9.22 -4.01 -2.35
N ASN A 17 10.08 -3.98 -3.36
CA ASN A 17 10.96 -2.84 -3.66
C ASN A 17 10.41 -1.90 -4.75
N THR A 18 9.39 -2.30 -5.52
CA THR A 18 8.78 -1.39 -6.51
C THR A 18 7.97 -0.30 -5.82
N PRO A 19 8.04 0.95 -6.29
CA PRO A 19 7.21 2.03 -5.76
C PRO A 19 5.71 1.72 -5.88
N LEU A 20 4.95 2.10 -4.86
CA LEU A 20 3.52 1.81 -4.81
C LEU A 20 2.72 2.58 -5.87
N LEU A 21 3.15 3.79 -6.21
CA LEU A 21 2.45 4.70 -7.14
C LEU A 21 3.06 4.74 -8.56
N GLU A 22 4.00 3.86 -8.86
CA GLU A 22 4.45 3.64 -10.23
C GLU A 22 3.61 2.54 -10.86
N PHE A 23 2.78 2.91 -11.84
CA PHE A 23 1.83 2.01 -12.46
C PHE A 23 2.26 1.66 -13.89
N TYR A 24 2.40 0.37 -14.15
CA TYR A 24 2.61 -0.15 -15.50
C TYR A 24 1.34 -0.88 -15.94
N PRO A 25 0.66 -0.47 -17.03
CA PRO A 25 -0.61 -1.07 -17.46
C PRO A 25 -0.58 -2.59 -17.61
N SER A 26 0.57 -3.15 -18.04
CA SER A 26 0.75 -4.60 -18.16
C SER A 26 0.72 -5.36 -16.82
N GLU A 27 0.94 -4.69 -15.69
CA GLU A 27 0.84 -5.32 -14.37
C GLU A 27 -0.60 -5.67 -14.00
N PHE A 28 -1.58 -4.99 -14.62
CA PHE A 28 -3.00 -5.08 -14.30
C PHE A 28 -3.81 -5.84 -15.37
N ASP A 29 -3.16 -6.56 -16.27
CA ASP A 29 -3.90 -7.45 -17.16
C ASP A 29 -4.58 -8.58 -16.37
N SER A 30 -5.64 -9.14 -16.94
CA SER A 30 -6.48 -10.14 -16.26
C SER A 30 -5.72 -11.39 -15.83
N ALA A 31 -4.69 -11.78 -16.58
CA ALA A 31 -3.89 -12.96 -16.28
C ALA A 31 -3.00 -12.70 -15.06
N ASN A 32 -2.32 -11.54 -15.00
CA ASN A 32 -1.49 -11.16 -13.86
C ASN A 32 -2.31 -10.95 -12.58
N VAL A 33 -3.50 -10.37 -12.70
CA VAL A 33 -4.45 -10.21 -11.58
C VAL A 33 -4.89 -11.56 -11.04
N ALA A 34 -5.29 -12.49 -11.92
CA ALA A 34 -5.70 -13.84 -11.52
C ALA A 34 -4.56 -14.61 -10.86
N LEU A 35 -3.36 -14.53 -11.43
CA LEU A 35 -2.15 -15.16 -10.89
C LEU A 35 -1.78 -14.59 -9.51
N ASN A 36 -1.85 -13.28 -9.35
CA ASN A 36 -1.58 -12.64 -8.05
C ASN A 36 -2.56 -13.08 -6.97
N LYS A 37 -3.84 -13.21 -7.32
CA LYS A 37 -4.87 -13.73 -6.41
C LYS A 37 -4.56 -15.17 -5.98
N GLU A 38 -4.22 -16.03 -6.93
CA GLU A 38 -3.84 -17.42 -6.65
C GLU A 38 -2.61 -17.49 -5.71
N TYR A 39 -1.57 -16.68 -5.97
CA TYR A 39 -0.40 -16.61 -5.08
C TYR A 39 -0.74 -16.13 -3.69
N LYS A 40 -1.61 -15.13 -3.57
CA LYS A 40 -2.08 -14.62 -2.27
C LYS A 40 -2.76 -15.72 -1.47
N GLU A 41 -3.71 -16.43 -2.07
CA GLU A 41 -4.49 -17.48 -1.42
C GLU A 41 -3.60 -18.67 -1.01
N LYS A 42 -2.80 -19.19 -1.95
CA LYS A 42 -1.90 -20.34 -1.69
C LYS A 42 -0.82 -20.02 -0.67
N SER A 43 -0.18 -18.87 -0.78
CA SER A 43 0.88 -18.49 0.17
C SER A 43 0.34 -18.30 1.59
N PHE A 44 -0.87 -17.78 1.73
CA PHE A 44 -1.50 -17.63 3.03
C PHE A 44 -1.94 -18.97 3.62
N GLU A 45 -2.41 -19.90 2.79
CA GLU A 45 -2.72 -21.26 3.22
C GLU A 45 -1.47 -22.00 3.69
N ILE A 46 -0.38 -21.95 2.89
CA ILE A 46 0.91 -22.54 3.27
C ILE A 46 1.39 -21.92 4.59
N TYR A 47 1.34 -20.60 4.72
CA TYR A 47 1.73 -19.92 5.96
C TYR A 47 0.94 -20.41 7.17
N LYS A 48 -0.39 -20.55 7.07
CA LYS A 48 -1.23 -21.07 8.17
C LYS A 48 -0.88 -22.50 8.54
N ASN A 49 -0.68 -23.37 7.55
CA ASN A 49 -0.33 -24.75 7.78
C ASN A 49 1.04 -24.88 8.46
N LEU A 50 2.05 -24.16 7.99
CA LEU A 50 3.36 -24.10 8.62
C LEU A 50 3.29 -23.59 10.06
N LEU A 51 2.47 -22.57 10.34
CA LEU A 51 2.29 -22.08 11.71
C LEU A 51 1.66 -23.12 12.63
N LYS A 52 0.69 -23.89 12.14
CA LYS A 52 0.04 -24.94 12.89
C LYS A 52 1.04 -26.04 13.29
N ASP A 53 1.87 -26.44 12.33
CA ASP A 53 2.80 -27.56 12.53
C ASP A 53 4.08 -27.13 13.28
N ARG A 54 4.32 -25.82 13.43
CA ARG A 54 5.56 -25.27 14.02
C ARG A 54 5.87 -25.79 15.42
N SER A 55 4.86 -26.02 16.23
CA SER A 55 5.04 -26.50 17.62
C SER A 55 5.54 -27.96 17.70
N GLU A 56 5.34 -28.73 16.65
CA GLU A 56 5.76 -30.14 16.57
C GLU A 56 7.22 -30.28 16.08
N ILE A 57 7.79 -29.19 15.51
CA ILE A 57 9.14 -29.20 14.96
C ILE A 57 10.15 -28.89 16.07
N THR A 58 10.92 -29.90 16.43
CA THR A 58 11.97 -29.82 17.46
C THR A 58 13.38 -29.79 16.88
N THR A 59 13.56 -30.26 15.63
CA THR A 59 14.85 -30.32 14.95
C THR A 59 14.84 -29.40 13.72
N ASN A 60 15.91 -28.66 13.49
CA ASN A 60 16.01 -27.67 12.40
C ASN A 60 14.87 -26.65 12.41
N ALA A 61 14.46 -26.22 13.58
CA ALA A 61 13.35 -25.31 13.80
C ALA A 61 13.55 -23.95 13.10
N GLU A 62 14.80 -23.51 12.98
CA GLU A 62 15.19 -22.29 12.28
C GLU A 62 14.89 -22.34 10.77
N ILE A 63 15.11 -23.50 10.12
CA ILE A 63 14.76 -23.71 8.71
C ILE A 63 13.24 -23.62 8.52
N PHE A 64 12.50 -24.17 9.47
CA PHE A 64 11.05 -24.15 9.44
C PHE A 64 10.52 -22.70 9.65
N ASP A 65 11.13 -21.95 10.57
CA ASP A 65 10.82 -20.53 10.79
C ASP A 65 11.15 -19.68 9.55
N ALA A 66 12.21 -19.99 8.84
CA ALA A 66 12.53 -19.35 7.55
C ALA A 66 11.47 -19.66 6.47
N ALA A 67 10.95 -20.89 6.43
CA ALA A 67 9.85 -21.24 5.51
C ALA A 67 8.56 -20.49 5.85
N ILE A 68 8.21 -20.35 7.14
CA ILE A 68 7.09 -19.54 7.60
C ILE A 68 7.25 -18.07 7.16
N LEU A 69 8.44 -17.50 7.35
CA LEU A 69 8.74 -16.12 6.94
C LEU A 69 8.62 -15.95 5.42
N SER A 70 9.12 -16.90 4.65
CA SER A 70 9.06 -16.89 3.19
C SER A 70 7.62 -16.93 2.67
N ALA A 71 6.80 -17.85 3.20
CA ALA A 71 5.38 -17.95 2.83
C ALA A 71 4.62 -16.66 3.16
N TYR A 72 4.86 -16.10 4.35
CA TYR A 72 4.21 -14.84 4.76
C TYR A 72 4.68 -13.65 3.92
N ARG A 73 5.96 -13.59 3.56
CA ARG A 73 6.51 -12.55 2.68
C ARG A 73 5.87 -12.60 1.29
N THR A 74 5.65 -13.79 0.73
CA THR A 74 4.96 -13.98 -0.55
C THR A 74 3.52 -13.46 -0.46
N TYR A 75 2.82 -13.80 0.62
CA TYR A 75 1.47 -13.30 0.88
C TYR A 75 1.41 -11.77 0.93
N VAL A 76 2.29 -11.12 1.71
CA VAL A 76 2.34 -9.66 1.82
C VAL A 76 2.73 -9.01 0.49
N GLY A 77 3.61 -9.64 -0.29
CA GLY A 77 3.93 -9.19 -1.65
C GLY A 77 2.71 -9.19 -2.58
N ALA A 78 1.92 -10.25 -2.53
CA ALA A 78 0.67 -10.32 -3.31
C ALA A 78 -0.39 -9.30 -2.83
N MET A 79 -0.48 -9.04 -1.52
CA MET A 79 -1.32 -7.96 -0.99
C MET A 79 -0.91 -6.58 -1.50
N LYS A 80 0.40 -6.32 -1.61
CA LYS A 80 0.91 -5.05 -2.16
C LYS A 80 0.48 -4.86 -3.61
N ASN A 81 0.56 -5.90 -4.44
CA ASN A 81 0.11 -5.83 -5.83
C ASN A 81 -1.40 -5.56 -5.93
N GLU A 82 -2.18 -6.21 -5.09
CA GLU A 82 -3.64 -5.99 -5.03
C GLU A 82 -3.97 -4.55 -4.59
N LEU A 83 -3.28 -4.05 -3.57
CA LEU A 83 -3.40 -2.65 -3.14
C LEU A 83 -3.00 -1.68 -4.25
N LYS A 84 -1.89 -1.94 -4.95
CA LYS A 84 -1.42 -1.12 -6.06
C LYS A 84 -2.47 -1.02 -7.16
N GLN A 85 -3.09 -2.14 -7.55
CA GLN A 85 -4.17 -2.16 -8.52
C GLN A 85 -5.40 -1.39 -8.04
N ASN A 86 -5.78 -1.58 -6.79
CA ASN A 86 -6.93 -0.87 -6.21
C ASN A 86 -6.69 0.64 -6.17
N LEU A 87 -5.50 1.09 -5.75
CA LEU A 87 -5.10 2.50 -5.77
C LEU A 87 -5.13 3.07 -7.20
N TYR A 88 -4.63 2.33 -8.19
CA TYR A 88 -4.72 2.74 -9.59
C TYR A 88 -6.16 2.98 -10.02
N ASN A 89 -7.05 2.04 -9.74
CA ASN A 89 -8.48 2.16 -10.08
C ASN A 89 -9.13 3.36 -9.37
N THR A 90 -8.80 3.58 -8.10
CA THR A 90 -9.31 4.71 -7.31
C THR A 90 -8.81 6.05 -7.85
N LEU A 91 -7.56 6.12 -8.30
CA LEU A 91 -7.01 7.32 -8.95
C LEU A 91 -7.72 7.65 -10.27
N GLN A 92 -8.16 6.63 -11.02
CA GLN A 92 -8.92 6.83 -12.28
C GLN A 92 -10.38 7.20 -12.00
N ASN A 93 -10.97 6.63 -10.96
CA ASN A 93 -12.38 6.83 -10.61
C ASN A 93 -12.56 6.90 -9.09
N PRO A 94 -12.38 8.07 -8.45
CA PRO A 94 -12.39 8.25 -7.01
C PRO A 94 -13.82 8.29 -6.43
N THR A 95 -14.60 7.22 -6.62
CA THR A 95 -15.89 7.05 -5.96
C THR A 95 -15.73 6.82 -4.47
N GLU A 96 -16.79 7.04 -3.69
CA GLU A 96 -16.77 6.77 -2.24
C GLU A 96 -16.47 5.29 -1.94
N GLU A 97 -17.02 4.39 -2.74
CA GLU A 97 -16.78 2.95 -2.63
C GLU A 97 -15.30 2.62 -2.88
N ASN A 98 -14.70 3.14 -3.98
CA ASN A 98 -13.30 2.90 -4.30
C ASN A 98 -12.37 3.48 -3.24
N ILE A 99 -12.67 4.67 -2.73
CA ILE A 99 -11.90 5.32 -1.65
C ILE A 99 -11.98 4.48 -0.37
N ALA A 100 -13.17 4.03 0.03
CA ALA A 100 -13.36 3.19 1.20
C ALA A 100 -12.63 1.83 1.07
N ALA A 101 -12.71 1.19 -0.10
CA ALA A 101 -11.99 -0.04 -0.39
C ALA A 101 -10.47 0.16 -0.31
N SER A 102 -9.95 1.24 -0.89
CA SER A 102 -8.52 1.59 -0.81
C SER A 102 -8.06 1.81 0.63
N LYS A 103 -8.87 2.47 1.44
CA LYS A 103 -8.59 2.68 2.86
C LYS A 103 -8.46 1.35 3.59
N GLN A 104 -9.48 0.51 3.50
CA GLN A 104 -9.50 -0.81 4.14
C GLN A 104 -8.31 -1.68 3.71
N MET A 105 -8.02 -1.73 2.41
CA MET A 105 -6.89 -2.51 1.90
C MET A 105 -5.54 -1.95 2.37
N SER A 106 -5.39 -0.63 2.44
CA SER A 106 -4.18 0.01 2.95
C SER A 106 -3.95 -0.32 4.42
N GLU A 107 -4.97 -0.25 5.26
CA GLU A 107 -4.89 -0.60 6.68
C GLU A 107 -4.50 -2.07 6.87
N GLN A 108 -5.16 -3.00 6.18
CA GLN A 108 -4.84 -4.43 6.23
C GLN A 108 -3.42 -4.74 5.75
N PHE A 109 -2.97 -4.03 4.72
CA PHE A 109 -1.61 -4.18 4.20
C PHE A 109 -0.58 -3.66 5.20
N LEU A 110 -0.80 -2.50 5.81
CA LEU A 110 0.10 -1.91 6.83
C LEU A 110 0.25 -2.84 8.03
N ASP A 111 -0.83 -3.43 8.52
CA ASP A 111 -0.80 -4.41 9.62
C ASP A 111 0.03 -5.65 9.23
N SER A 112 -0.20 -6.17 8.02
CA SER A 112 0.53 -7.32 7.51
C SER A 112 2.02 -7.02 7.28
N LEU A 113 2.34 -5.83 6.80
CA LEU A 113 3.71 -5.37 6.60
C LEU A 113 4.45 -5.19 7.94
N HIS A 114 3.78 -4.66 8.95
CA HIS A 114 4.32 -4.53 10.30
C HIS A 114 4.64 -5.91 10.91
N LEU A 115 3.72 -6.87 10.78
CA LEU A 115 3.97 -8.24 11.23
C LEU A 115 5.13 -8.90 10.47
N LEU A 116 5.21 -8.68 9.15
CA LEU A 116 6.32 -9.18 8.34
C LEU A 116 7.66 -8.60 8.81
N LYS A 117 7.74 -7.29 9.04
CA LYS A 117 8.93 -6.63 9.57
C LYS A 117 9.35 -7.23 10.92
N LYS A 118 8.40 -7.43 11.84
CA LYS A 118 8.65 -8.03 13.15
C LYS A 118 9.21 -9.46 13.03
N ARG A 119 8.64 -10.28 12.15
CA ARG A 119 9.12 -11.64 11.89
C ARG A 119 10.51 -11.65 11.26
N PHE A 120 10.74 -10.75 10.31
CA PHE A 120 12.04 -10.60 9.67
C PHE A 120 13.13 -10.23 10.69
N VAL A 121 12.87 -9.25 11.56
CA VAL A 121 13.82 -8.85 12.62
C VAL A 121 14.14 -10.02 13.54
N LYS A 122 13.12 -10.78 13.95
CA LYS A 122 13.35 -11.97 14.80
C LYS A 122 14.25 -13.01 14.11
N ALA A 123 13.97 -13.34 12.85
CA ALA A 123 14.79 -14.28 12.07
C ALA A 123 16.21 -13.77 11.87
N TRP A 124 16.37 -12.49 11.54
CA TRP A 124 17.67 -11.86 11.38
C TRP A 124 18.54 -11.93 12.65
N ASP A 125 17.95 -11.61 13.80
CA ASP A 125 18.67 -11.60 15.07
C ASP A 125 19.07 -13.02 15.56
N MET A 126 18.43 -14.06 15.05
CA MET A 126 18.81 -15.46 15.31
C MET A 126 19.98 -15.94 14.44
N GLU A 127 20.09 -15.49 13.21
CA GLU A 127 21.04 -16.02 12.24
C GLU A 127 22.23 -15.08 11.98
N SER A 128 22.04 -13.79 12.18
CA SER A 128 22.99 -12.76 11.76
C SER A 128 23.32 -11.80 12.90
N ARG A 129 24.49 -11.17 12.82
CA ARG A 129 24.79 -10.03 13.69
C ARG A 129 23.83 -8.88 13.36
N SER A 130 23.49 -8.08 14.35
CA SER A 130 22.61 -6.90 14.21
C SER A 130 23.10 -5.85 13.19
N TYR A 131 24.30 -6.01 12.70
CA TYR A 131 24.94 -5.23 11.66
C TYR A 131 24.15 -5.36 10.34
N TYR A 132 23.89 -4.26 9.67
CA TYR A 132 23.07 -4.14 8.45
C TYR A 132 21.56 -4.43 8.60
N ARG A 133 21.06 -4.86 9.74
CA ARG A 133 19.62 -5.05 9.94
C ARG A 133 18.80 -3.84 9.52
N ASN A 134 19.29 -2.64 9.87
CA ASN A 134 18.60 -1.38 9.58
C ASN A 134 18.40 -1.15 8.07
N VAL A 135 19.37 -1.52 7.24
CA VAL A 135 19.26 -1.38 5.78
C VAL A 135 18.05 -2.13 5.22
N PHE A 136 17.69 -3.26 5.81
CA PHE A 136 16.52 -4.03 5.40
C PHE A 136 15.23 -3.54 6.05
N THR A 137 15.29 -3.15 7.34
CA THR A 137 14.08 -2.66 8.04
C THR A 137 13.60 -1.32 7.52
N GLU A 138 14.50 -0.43 7.12
CA GLU A 138 14.17 0.85 6.47
C GLU A 138 13.37 0.69 5.18
N ARG A 139 13.54 -0.44 4.46
CA ARG A 139 12.72 -0.72 3.27
C ARG A 139 11.25 -0.95 3.62
N TYR A 140 10.96 -1.65 4.71
CA TYR A 140 9.59 -1.83 5.21
C TYR A 140 8.98 -0.49 5.63
N ASP A 141 9.77 0.36 6.30
CA ASP A 141 9.32 1.69 6.71
C ASP A 141 9.05 2.60 5.51
N LYS A 142 9.89 2.52 4.48
CA LYS A 142 9.66 3.23 3.22
C LYS A 142 8.36 2.77 2.55
N ILE A 143 8.10 1.46 2.47
CA ILE A 143 6.85 0.94 1.90
C ILE A 143 5.64 1.44 2.70
N ALA A 144 5.72 1.41 4.04
CA ALA A 144 4.65 1.95 4.88
C ALA A 144 4.43 3.45 4.61
N LYS A 145 5.50 4.22 4.50
CA LYS A 145 5.44 5.64 4.13
C LYS A 145 4.79 5.85 2.76
N ASP A 146 5.17 5.06 1.74
CA ASP A 146 4.58 5.15 0.40
C ASP A 146 3.06 4.89 0.43
N VAL A 147 2.58 3.98 1.28
CA VAL A 147 1.13 3.75 1.48
C VAL A 147 0.45 4.96 2.11
N LEU A 148 1.06 5.56 3.13
CA LEU A 148 0.53 6.75 3.79
C LEU A 148 0.51 7.95 2.84
N ASP A 149 1.57 8.14 2.06
CA ASP A 149 1.65 9.21 1.07
C ASP A 149 0.59 9.02 -0.04
N ALA A 150 0.35 7.78 -0.47
CA ALA A 150 -0.73 7.46 -1.41
C ALA A 150 -2.11 7.78 -0.83
N GLY A 151 -2.34 7.43 0.43
CA GLY A 151 -3.60 7.67 1.14
C GLY A 151 -3.89 9.15 1.39
N ASN A 152 -2.86 9.99 1.42
CA ASN A 152 -2.98 11.44 1.60
C ASN A 152 -3.12 12.22 0.29
N LYS A 153 -3.11 11.55 -0.87
CA LYS A 153 -3.35 12.20 -2.14
C LYS A 153 -4.78 12.76 -2.21
N VAL A 154 -4.90 14.04 -2.54
CA VAL A 154 -6.21 14.71 -2.63
C VAL A 154 -6.82 14.49 -4.01
N PHE A 155 -8.07 14.05 -4.02
CA PHE A 155 -8.93 13.98 -5.20
C PHE A 155 -9.79 15.23 -5.27
N ILE A 156 -9.72 15.97 -6.37
CA ILE A 156 -10.55 17.13 -6.64
C ILE A 156 -11.67 16.67 -7.57
N GLN A 157 -12.91 16.72 -7.10
CA GLN A 157 -14.10 16.39 -7.87
C GLN A 157 -14.92 17.65 -8.11
N THR A 158 -15.43 17.81 -9.33
CA THR A 158 -16.30 18.91 -9.70
C THR A 158 -17.66 18.39 -10.13
N THR A 159 -18.72 19.06 -9.69
CA THR A 159 -20.08 18.81 -10.14
C THR A 159 -20.66 20.09 -10.70
N ASP A 160 -21.00 20.07 -12.01
CA ASP A 160 -21.64 21.19 -12.68
C ASP A 160 -23.14 21.00 -12.75
N ASN A 161 -23.88 21.96 -12.23
CA ASN A 161 -25.33 22.04 -12.35
C ASN A 161 -25.68 23.35 -13.09
N ARG A 162 -25.57 23.48 -14.34
CA ARG A 162 -25.92 24.61 -15.24
C ARG A 162 -25.85 26.04 -14.66
N GLN A 163 -25.83 26.21 -13.35
CA GLN A 163 -25.83 27.49 -12.61
C GLN A 163 -24.55 27.70 -11.80
N GLN A 164 -23.91 26.60 -11.36
CA GLN A 164 -22.80 26.68 -10.44
C GLN A 164 -21.95 25.40 -10.48
N THR A 165 -20.64 25.55 -10.45
CA THR A 165 -19.69 24.44 -10.28
C THR A 165 -19.40 24.28 -8.79
N THR A 166 -19.65 23.10 -8.26
CA THR A 166 -19.32 22.74 -6.88
C THR A 166 -18.05 21.88 -6.87
N VAL A 167 -17.10 22.19 -5.98
CA VAL A 167 -15.88 21.44 -5.76
C VAL A 167 -15.97 20.66 -4.46
N SER A 168 -15.66 19.36 -4.53
CA SER A 168 -15.45 18.52 -3.36
C SER A 168 -14.04 17.95 -3.35
N LEU A 169 -13.42 17.89 -2.18
CA LEU A 169 -12.07 17.38 -1.97
C LEU A 169 -12.15 16.12 -1.10
N LYS A 170 -11.45 15.07 -1.51
CA LYS A 170 -11.43 13.78 -0.79
C LYS A 170 -10.03 13.23 -0.73
N THR A 171 -9.75 12.42 0.29
CA THR A 171 -8.53 11.60 0.42
C THR A 171 -8.92 10.17 0.77
N ILE A 172 -8.01 9.22 0.60
CA ILE A 172 -8.22 7.84 1.06
C ILE A 172 -8.23 7.79 2.60
N PHE A 173 -7.26 8.45 3.24
CA PHE A 173 -7.23 8.60 4.69
C PHE A 173 -7.84 9.95 5.10
N ASN A 174 -9.02 9.92 5.71
CA ASN A 174 -9.76 11.13 6.10
C ASN A 174 -9.33 11.68 7.48
N ASP A 175 -8.15 11.32 7.96
CA ASP A 175 -7.63 11.65 9.29
C ASP A 175 -6.79 12.92 9.33
N ARG A 176 -6.57 13.56 8.16
CA ARG A 176 -5.75 14.76 8.04
C ARG A 176 -6.52 15.90 7.37
N PRO A 177 -6.25 17.15 7.79
CA PRO A 177 -6.84 18.32 7.15
C PRO A 177 -6.36 18.44 5.69
N ILE A 178 -7.30 18.76 4.80
CA ILE A 178 -7.02 19.12 3.42
C ILE A 178 -6.90 20.65 3.36
N TYR A 179 -5.77 21.14 2.86
CA TYR A 179 -5.54 22.56 2.61
C TYR A 179 -5.75 22.84 1.12
N TYR A 180 -6.37 23.97 0.78
CA TYR A 180 -6.61 24.31 -0.63
C TYR A 180 -6.47 25.80 -0.92
N THR A 181 -6.25 26.10 -2.20
CA THR A 181 -6.24 27.45 -2.78
C THR A 181 -7.14 27.49 -4.00
N VAL A 182 -7.63 28.67 -4.37
CA VAL A 182 -8.48 28.88 -5.56
C VAL A 182 -7.87 29.83 -6.59
N ASP A 183 -6.67 30.31 -6.33
CA ASP A 183 -5.91 31.25 -7.16
C ASP A 183 -4.74 30.59 -7.93
N GLY A 184 -4.60 29.26 -7.80
CA GLY A 184 -3.55 28.48 -8.42
C GLY A 184 -2.22 28.50 -7.67
N SER A 185 -2.10 29.20 -6.54
CA SER A 185 -0.94 29.09 -5.64
C SER A 185 -0.82 27.69 -5.03
N GLU A 186 0.39 27.28 -4.67
CA GLU A 186 0.57 26.02 -3.95
C GLU A 186 0.01 26.14 -2.53
N PRO A 187 -0.91 25.25 -2.11
CA PRO A 187 -1.44 25.28 -0.75
C PRO A 187 -0.33 24.98 0.26
N ASP A 188 -0.41 25.60 1.43
CA ASP A 188 0.45 25.38 2.59
C ASP A 188 -0.40 25.22 3.88
N LYS A 189 0.24 25.05 5.03
CA LYS A 189 -0.45 24.91 6.33
C LYS A 189 -1.20 26.18 6.79
N ASN A 190 -1.03 27.33 6.11
CA ASN A 190 -1.75 28.57 6.34
C ASN A 190 -2.89 28.78 5.33
N SER A 191 -2.99 27.93 4.32
CA SER A 191 -4.06 27.98 3.32
C SER A 191 -5.41 27.60 3.92
N MET A 192 -6.49 27.82 3.16
CA MET A 192 -7.85 27.46 3.61
C MET A 192 -7.95 25.96 3.91
N VAL A 193 -8.60 25.64 5.02
CA VAL A 193 -8.89 24.24 5.40
C VAL A 193 -10.23 23.84 4.81
N TYR A 194 -10.24 22.70 4.11
CA TYR A 194 -11.45 22.15 3.55
C TYR A 194 -12.32 21.49 4.64
N THR A 195 -13.56 21.91 4.75
CA THR A 195 -14.55 21.36 5.69
C THR A 195 -15.76 20.77 4.99
N GLU A 196 -16.19 21.40 3.87
CA GLU A 196 -17.36 20.98 3.11
C GLU A 196 -17.23 21.40 1.62
N PRO A 197 -18.03 20.83 0.70
CA PRO A 197 -18.03 21.21 -0.69
C PRO A 197 -18.32 22.71 -0.86
N PHE A 198 -17.57 23.39 -1.72
CA PHE A 198 -17.72 24.82 -1.97
C PHE A 198 -17.99 25.13 -3.44
N ALA A 199 -18.63 26.23 -3.65
CA ALA A 199 -19.05 26.69 -4.96
C ALA A 199 -18.00 27.60 -5.61
N ILE A 200 -17.85 27.49 -6.94
CA ILE A 200 -17.02 28.35 -7.76
C ILE A 200 -17.92 29.27 -8.57
N GLU A 201 -17.78 30.59 -8.38
CA GLU A 201 -18.57 31.62 -9.08
C GLU A 201 -17.92 32.10 -10.39
N ARG A 202 -16.63 31.87 -10.57
CA ARG A 202 -15.85 32.29 -11.74
C ARG A 202 -14.70 31.32 -12.00
N SER A 203 -14.18 31.32 -13.21
CA SER A 203 -13.01 30.49 -13.58
C SER A 203 -11.86 30.72 -12.60
N CYS A 204 -11.37 29.64 -12.01
CA CYS A 204 -10.26 29.64 -11.06
C CYS A 204 -9.44 28.36 -11.21
N VAL A 205 -8.26 28.33 -10.59
CA VAL A 205 -7.42 27.13 -10.50
C VAL A 205 -7.42 26.67 -9.04
N VAL A 206 -8.06 25.52 -8.79
CA VAL A 206 -8.06 24.91 -7.46
C VAL A 206 -6.86 23.99 -7.33
N LYS A 207 -6.07 24.19 -6.27
CA LYS A 207 -5.04 23.25 -5.83
C LYS A 207 -5.32 22.80 -4.41
N ALA A 208 -5.01 21.56 -4.10
CA ALA A 208 -5.25 21.01 -2.76
C ALA A 208 -4.16 20.02 -2.37
N ALA A 209 -3.81 20.01 -1.09
CA ALA A 209 -2.80 19.11 -0.51
C ALA A 209 -3.16 18.71 0.92
N CYS A 210 -2.71 17.51 1.31
CA CYS A 210 -2.62 17.07 2.69
C CYS A 210 -1.17 17.05 3.12
N TYR A 211 -0.87 17.56 4.30
CA TYR A 211 0.48 17.53 4.85
C TYR A 211 0.56 16.49 5.97
N GLY A 212 1.60 15.63 5.90
CA GLY A 212 2.01 14.82 7.04
C GLY A 212 2.67 15.70 8.13
N ASP A 213 2.61 15.23 9.35
CA ASP A 213 3.41 15.77 10.45
C ASP A 213 4.89 15.44 10.26
#